data_841dd12a4ceffd6c7966021007d641ed
#
_entry.id   841dd12a4ceffd6c7966021007d641ed
#
_cell.length_a   1.000
_cell.length_b   1.000
_cell.length_c   1.000
_cell.angle_alpha   90.00
_cell.angle_beta   90.00
_cell.angle_gamma   90.00
#
_symmetry.space_group_name_H-M   'P 1'
#
loop_
_entity.id
_entity.type
_entity.pdbx_description
1 polymer ?
#
loop_
_entity_poly.entity_id
_entity_poly.type
_entity_poly.pdbx_seq_one_letter_code
_entity_poly.pdbx_strand_id
1 'polypeptide(L)'
;MSIIDTTQDLEAFCLAAANYPYVTIDTEFMRDKTYYAKLCLIQIAYPEKGKDSFALIDPLSEKLSLKPFFDLLANEGVLKVLHSGRQDLEIFFNKTGVLPKPIFDTQIAAMVCGFGDQVAYETLVNQIAEKKIDKSSRFTDWSKRPLSDKQINYALTDVTYLRTIYEKLKDEINNSNRLSWVKEEFDILKNPKTYSTDPDESWKKIRLRRKDQNFVKIIKSISSFRENEAQKRDLPRGHILKDEEIIQIASQSCLLYTSDAADE
;
A
#
# COMPACT_ATOMS: atom_id res chain seq x y z
N MET A 1 -25.69 -4.57 -8.49
CA MET A 1 -24.62 -4.86 -7.52
C MET A 1 -24.52 -3.68 -6.60
N SER A 2 -24.64 -3.85 -5.29
CA SER A 2 -24.56 -2.77 -4.31
C SER A 2 -23.11 -2.70 -3.78
N ILE A 3 -22.60 -1.47 -3.65
CA ILE A 3 -21.38 -1.20 -2.89
C ILE A 3 -21.75 -1.38 -1.42
N ILE A 4 -20.90 -2.04 -0.66
CA ILE A 4 -21.07 -2.20 0.79
C ILE A 4 -20.71 -0.86 1.46
N ASP A 5 -21.71 -0.24 2.07
CA ASP A 5 -21.62 1.06 2.75
C ASP A 5 -22.14 1.02 4.19
N THR A 6 -22.52 -0.18 4.69
CA THR A 6 -22.93 -0.41 6.08
C THR A 6 -22.07 -1.47 6.78
N THR A 7 -21.94 -1.36 8.10
CA THR A 7 -21.18 -2.33 8.90
C THR A 7 -21.82 -3.72 8.87
N GLN A 8 -23.15 -3.80 8.86
CA GLN A 8 -23.88 -5.06 8.84
C GLN A 8 -23.64 -5.87 7.57
N ASP A 9 -23.67 -5.21 6.38
CA ASP A 9 -23.41 -5.88 5.12
C ASP A 9 -21.94 -6.32 5.01
N LEU A 10 -21.02 -5.48 5.53
CA LEU A 10 -19.59 -5.84 5.58
C LEU A 10 -19.34 -7.05 6.48
N GLU A 11 -19.98 -7.11 7.65
CA GLU A 11 -19.86 -8.24 8.57
C GLU A 11 -20.37 -9.53 7.92
N ALA A 12 -21.53 -9.49 7.28
CA ALA A 12 -22.10 -10.64 6.57
C ALA A 12 -21.14 -11.14 5.45
N PHE A 13 -20.58 -10.22 4.66
CA PHE A 13 -19.61 -10.57 3.62
C PHE A 13 -18.32 -11.17 4.20
N CYS A 14 -17.75 -10.55 5.24
CA CYS A 14 -16.52 -11.03 5.87
C CYS A 14 -16.69 -12.40 6.54
N LEU A 15 -17.85 -12.66 7.17
CA LEU A 15 -18.18 -13.99 7.72
C LEU A 15 -18.27 -15.05 6.62
N ALA A 16 -18.87 -14.75 5.48
CA ALA A 16 -18.88 -15.66 4.33
C ALA A 16 -17.46 -15.90 3.79
N ALA A 17 -16.68 -14.84 3.60
CA ALA A 17 -15.31 -14.89 3.07
C ALA A 17 -14.36 -15.69 3.99
N ALA A 18 -14.59 -15.66 5.33
CA ALA A 18 -13.77 -16.39 6.31
C ALA A 18 -13.86 -17.91 6.19
N ASN A 19 -14.84 -18.46 5.48
CA ASN A 19 -14.97 -19.89 5.21
C ASN A 19 -14.10 -20.38 4.05
N TYR A 20 -13.42 -19.49 3.36
CA TYR A 20 -12.59 -19.82 2.18
C TYR A 20 -11.11 -19.74 2.52
N PRO A 21 -10.25 -20.49 1.80
CA PRO A 21 -8.81 -20.56 2.12
C PRO A 21 -8.06 -19.26 1.82
N TYR A 22 -8.62 -18.39 0.97
CA TYR A 22 -8.03 -17.10 0.64
C TYR A 22 -9.05 -16.07 0.21
N VAL A 23 -8.64 -14.81 0.26
CA VAL A 23 -9.31 -13.66 -0.38
C VAL A 23 -8.32 -12.91 -1.24
N THR A 24 -8.80 -12.35 -2.36
CA THR A 24 -8.04 -11.38 -3.16
C THR A 24 -8.46 -9.98 -2.77
N ILE A 25 -7.51 -9.06 -2.66
CA ILE A 25 -7.74 -7.71 -2.16
C ILE A 25 -6.97 -6.71 -3.02
N ASP A 26 -7.60 -5.58 -3.30
CA ASP A 26 -6.98 -4.39 -3.86
C ASP A 26 -7.58 -3.14 -3.22
N THR A 27 -6.93 -1.98 -3.37
CA THR A 27 -7.45 -0.71 -2.84
C THR A 27 -7.27 0.44 -3.81
N GLU A 28 -8.21 1.39 -3.76
CA GLU A 28 -8.05 2.69 -4.40
C GLU A 28 -7.91 3.77 -3.33
N PHE A 29 -6.94 4.65 -3.49
CA PHE A 29 -6.62 5.68 -2.51
C PHE A 29 -6.10 6.96 -3.16
N MET A 30 -6.15 8.06 -2.40
CA MET A 30 -5.59 9.36 -2.77
C MET A 30 -4.41 9.70 -1.85
N ARG A 31 -3.31 10.24 -2.42
CA ARG A 31 -2.09 10.57 -1.64
C ARG A 31 -1.46 11.90 -2.09
N ASP A 32 -2.23 12.80 -2.65
CA ASP A 32 -1.74 14.08 -3.18
C ASP A 32 -1.70 15.20 -2.13
N LYS A 33 -2.61 15.16 -1.14
CA LYS A 33 -2.83 16.24 -0.15
C LYS A 33 -2.55 15.86 1.28
N THR A 34 -2.23 14.60 1.55
CA THR A 34 -2.05 14.05 2.90
C THR A 34 -0.71 13.32 3.03
N TYR A 35 -0.22 13.19 4.27
CA TYR A 35 0.94 12.35 4.57
C TYR A 35 0.59 10.87 4.43
N TYR A 36 -0.53 10.47 5.04
CA TYR A 36 -1.07 9.12 4.91
C TYR A 36 -2.01 9.02 3.71
N ALA A 37 -1.97 7.89 3.02
CA ALA A 37 -2.91 7.64 1.93
C ALA A 37 -4.35 7.61 2.45
N LYS A 38 -5.24 8.39 1.82
CA LYS A 38 -6.67 8.37 2.09
C LYS A 38 -7.29 7.20 1.34
N LEU A 39 -7.67 6.15 2.06
CA LEU A 39 -8.36 4.99 1.51
C LEU A 39 -9.74 5.42 0.99
N CYS A 40 -10.04 5.13 -0.28
CA CYS A 40 -11.25 5.56 -0.95
C CYS A 40 -12.15 4.40 -1.40
N LEU A 41 -11.57 3.22 -1.67
CA LEU A 41 -12.32 2.02 -2.02
C LEU A 41 -11.51 0.79 -1.62
N ILE A 42 -12.19 -0.28 -1.20
CA ILE A 42 -11.58 -1.60 -1.01
C ILE A 42 -12.31 -2.57 -1.94
N GLN A 43 -11.56 -3.31 -2.71
CA GLN A 43 -12.03 -4.42 -3.50
C GLN A 43 -11.66 -5.73 -2.80
N ILE A 44 -12.61 -6.67 -2.73
CA ILE A 44 -12.35 -7.99 -2.14
C ILE A 44 -13.14 -9.07 -2.86
N ALA A 45 -12.51 -10.24 -3.03
CA ALA A 45 -13.19 -11.41 -3.56
C ALA A 45 -12.67 -12.69 -2.91
N TYR A 46 -13.52 -13.74 -2.83
CA TYR A 46 -13.16 -15.07 -2.37
C TYR A 46 -13.42 -16.12 -3.46
N PRO A 47 -12.84 -17.35 -3.38
CA PRO A 47 -12.83 -18.34 -4.49
C PRO A 47 -14.17 -19.03 -4.68
N GLU A 48 -15.19 -18.30 -5.09
CA GLU A 48 -16.48 -18.84 -5.49
C GLU A 48 -16.92 -18.25 -6.83
N LYS A 49 -17.73 -19.00 -7.59
CA LYS A 49 -18.33 -18.51 -8.84
C LYS A 49 -19.72 -17.96 -8.53
N GLY A 50 -19.85 -16.63 -8.49
CA GLY A 50 -21.14 -15.99 -8.24
C GLY A 50 -21.03 -14.52 -8.01
N LYS A 51 -22.17 -13.80 -8.04
CA LYS A 51 -22.20 -12.36 -7.83
C LYS A 51 -21.93 -11.95 -6.38
N ASP A 52 -22.06 -12.87 -5.45
CA ASP A 52 -21.87 -12.64 -4.03
C ASP A 52 -20.43 -12.91 -3.55
N SER A 53 -19.57 -13.44 -4.44
CA SER A 53 -18.19 -13.81 -4.13
C SER A 53 -17.19 -12.64 -4.19
N PHE A 54 -17.66 -11.43 -4.46
CA PHE A 54 -16.84 -10.23 -4.50
C PHE A 54 -17.64 -9.01 -4.02
N ALA A 55 -16.95 -8.04 -3.45
CA ALA A 55 -17.55 -6.80 -2.97
C ALA A 55 -16.63 -5.60 -3.24
N LEU A 56 -17.27 -4.44 -3.42
CA LEU A 56 -16.68 -3.12 -3.32
C LEU A 56 -17.14 -2.53 -1.99
N ILE A 57 -16.21 -2.12 -1.15
CA ILE A 57 -16.48 -1.56 0.18
C ILE A 57 -16.17 -0.08 0.14
N ASP A 58 -17.09 0.76 0.58
CA ASP A 58 -16.93 2.21 0.62
C ASP A 58 -16.44 2.71 1.99
N PRO A 59 -15.11 2.85 2.21
CA PRO A 59 -14.58 3.30 3.49
C PRO A 59 -14.86 4.78 3.80
N LEU A 60 -15.50 5.51 2.87
CA LEU A 60 -15.90 6.91 3.06
C LEU A 60 -17.32 7.04 3.62
N SER A 61 -18.07 5.95 3.70
CA SER A 61 -19.42 5.94 4.31
C SER A 61 -19.32 6.13 5.83
N GLU A 62 -20.07 7.10 6.36
CA GLU A 62 -20.18 7.35 7.80
C GLU A 62 -20.92 6.21 8.55
N LYS A 63 -21.65 5.36 7.82
CA LYS A 63 -22.38 4.21 8.38
C LYS A 63 -21.54 2.95 8.48
N LEU A 64 -20.28 2.99 8.01
CA LEU A 64 -19.42 1.84 7.89
C LEU A 64 -18.26 1.87 8.88
N SER A 65 -18.21 0.89 9.76
CA SER A 65 -17.00 0.52 10.48
C SER A 65 -16.22 -0.54 9.68
N LEU A 66 -14.94 -0.30 9.42
CA LEU A 66 -14.05 -1.27 8.75
C LEU A 66 -13.58 -2.40 9.67
N LYS A 67 -14.04 -2.45 10.93
CA LYS A 67 -13.60 -3.47 11.89
C LYS A 67 -13.79 -4.91 11.37
N PRO A 68 -14.93 -5.33 10.77
CA PRO A 68 -15.08 -6.68 10.25
C PRO A 68 -14.05 -7.03 9.14
N PHE A 69 -13.70 -6.05 8.29
CA PHE A 69 -12.66 -6.24 7.28
C PHE A 69 -11.28 -6.42 7.92
N PHE A 70 -10.90 -5.60 8.91
CA PHE A 70 -9.62 -5.75 9.59
C PHE A 70 -9.55 -7.04 10.43
N ASP A 71 -10.66 -7.50 11.01
CA ASP A 71 -10.75 -8.79 11.69
C ASP A 71 -10.49 -9.94 10.66
N LEU A 72 -11.03 -9.86 9.44
CA LEU A 72 -10.74 -10.80 8.36
C LEU A 72 -9.27 -10.75 7.94
N LEU A 73 -8.67 -9.55 7.87
CA LEU A 73 -7.24 -9.40 7.58
C LEU A 73 -6.34 -10.03 8.65
N ALA A 74 -6.77 -9.99 9.89
CA ALA A 74 -6.05 -10.59 11.02
C ALA A 74 -6.27 -12.12 11.14
N ASN A 75 -7.26 -12.68 10.44
CA ASN A 75 -7.55 -14.11 10.48
C ASN A 75 -6.45 -14.91 9.77
N GLU A 76 -5.59 -15.60 10.52
CA GLU A 76 -4.49 -16.38 9.99
C GLU A 76 -4.93 -17.63 9.19
N GLY A 77 -6.18 -18.07 9.33
CA GLY A 77 -6.76 -19.15 8.54
C GLY A 77 -7.10 -18.77 7.09
N VAL A 78 -7.08 -17.46 6.75
CA VAL A 78 -7.42 -16.94 5.42
C VAL A 78 -6.21 -16.25 4.81
N LEU A 79 -5.72 -16.69 3.68
CA LEU A 79 -4.62 -16.05 2.95
C LEU A 79 -5.12 -14.76 2.26
N LYS A 80 -4.38 -13.66 2.38
CA LYS A 80 -4.65 -12.39 1.67
C LYS A 80 -3.76 -12.29 0.45
N VAL A 81 -4.37 -12.33 -0.71
CA VAL A 81 -3.71 -12.26 -2.02
C VAL A 81 -3.81 -10.84 -2.56
N LEU A 82 -2.66 -10.26 -2.88
CA LEU A 82 -2.52 -8.93 -3.46
C LEU A 82 -1.66 -8.97 -4.73
N HIS A 83 -1.63 -7.88 -5.47
CA HIS A 83 -0.68 -7.66 -6.56
C HIS A 83 0.06 -6.35 -6.35
N SER A 84 1.40 -6.41 -6.14
CA SER A 84 2.20 -5.22 -5.80
C SER A 84 1.66 -4.48 -4.56
N GLY A 85 1.20 -5.26 -3.56
CA GLY A 85 0.38 -4.82 -2.44
C GLY A 85 1.10 -4.01 -1.37
N ARG A 86 2.33 -3.52 -1.61
CA ARG A 86 3.09 -2.75 -0.62
C ARG A 86 2.36 -1.50 -0.13
N GLN A 87 1.67 -0.78 -1.03
CA GLN A 87 0.94 0.44 -0.67
C GLN A 87 -0.35 0.12 0.09
N ASP A 88 -1.04 -0.96 -0.28
CA ASP A 88 -2.22 -1.45 0.43
C ASP A 88 -1.87 -1.87 1.86
N LEU A 89 -0.78 -2.62 2.01
CA LEU A 89 -0.26 -3.04 3.32
C LEU A 89 0.16 -1.83 4.17
N GLU A 90 0.76 -0.78 3.57
CA GLU A 90 1.04 0.49 4.26
C GLU A 90 -0.25 1.14 4.79
N ILE A 91 -1.31 1.18 3.97
CA ILE A 91 -2.61 1.74 4.37
C ILE A 91 -3.21 0.93 5.54
N PHE A 92 -3.21 -0.38 5.44
CA PHE A 92 -3.74 -1.24 6.50
C PHE A 92 -2.95 -1.11 7.80
N PHE A 93 -1.61 -1.10 7.70
CA PHE A 93 -0.72 -0.92 8.84
C PHE A 93 -0.92 0.44 9.52
N ASN A 94 -1.03 1.53 8.75
CA ASN A 94 -1.27 2.86 9.30
C ASN A 94 -2.62 2.98 10.02
N LYS A 95 -3.62 2.20 9.61
CA LYS A 95 -4.95 2.21 10.24
C LYS A 95 -5.07 1.32 11.47
N THR A 96 -4.31 0.23 11.54
CA THR A 96 -4.49 -0.81 12.58
C THR A 96 -3.26 -1.03 13.45
N GLY A 97 -2.07 -0.59 13.01
CA GLY A 97 -0.79 -0.93 13.64
C GLY A 97 -0.33 -2.37 13.38
N VAL A 98 -1.12 -3.16 12.63
CA VAL A 98 -0.86 -4.58 12.39
C VAL A 98 -0.89 -4.88 10.89
N LEU A 99 0.02 -5.75 10.43
CA LEU A 99 0.01 -6.25 9.05
C LEU A 99 -0.89 -7.47 8.92
N PRO A 100 -1.62 -7.61 7.78
CA PRO A 100 -2.33 -8.83 7.45
C PRO A 100 -1.43 -10.06 7.46
N LYS A 101 -1.95 -11.21 7.90
CA LYS A 101 -1.24 -12.50 7.89
C LYS A 101 -2.23 -13.64 7.67
N PRO A 102 -1.86 -14.67 6.87
CA PRO A 102 -0.76 -14.70 5.91
C PRO A 102 -1.05 -13.84 4.67
N ILE A 103 0.01 -13.47 3.92
CA ILE A 103 -0.09 -12.71 2.67
C ILE A 103 0.60 -13.44 1.52
N PHE A 104 0.10 -13.19 0.29
CA PHE A 104 0.71 -13.61 -0.96
C PHE A 104 0.66 -12.47 -1.97
N ASP A 105 1.80 -12.06 -2.50
CA ASP A 105 1.88 -11.03 -3.53
C ASP A 105 2.15 -11.67 -4.89
N THR A 106 1.21 -11.51 -5.81
CA THR A 106 1.30 -12.12 -7.14
C THR A 106 2.37 -11.49 -8.03
N GLN A 107 2.82 -10.26 -7.77
CA GLN A 107 3.93 -9.65 -8.50
C GLN A 107 5.26 -10.33 -8.13
N ILE A 108 5.49 -10.56 -6.84
CA ILE A 108 6.65 -11.32 -6.35
C ILE A 108 6.62 -12.76 -6.86
N ALA A 109 5.46 -13.41 -6.78
CA ALA A 109 5.27 -14.76 -7.27
C ALA A 109 5.56 -14.87 -8.78
N ALA A 110 5.08 -13.93 -9.56
CA ALA A 110 5.30 -13.88 -11.00
C ALA A 110 6.78 -13.67 -11.37
N MET A 111 7.52 -12.85 -10.62
CA MET A 111 8.96 -12.68 -10.78
C MET A 111 9.68 -14.02 -10.62
N VAL A 112 9.35 -14.78 -9.58
CA VAL A 112 9.95 -16.10 -9.31
C VAL A 112 9.54 -17.15 -10.37
N CYS A 113 8.33 -17.02 -10.95
CA CYS A 113 7.86 -17.86 -12.04
C CYS A 113 8.44 -17.50 -13.42
N GLY A 114 9.19 -16.39 -13.52
CA GLY A 114 9.87 -16.00 -14.77
C GLY A 114 9.05 -15.09 -15.68
N PHE A 115 7.97 -14.48 -15.18
CA PHE A 115 7.19 -13.48 -15.92
C PHE A 115 7.87 -12.11 -16.03
N GLY A 116 9.03 -11.92 -15.38
CA GLY A 116 9.81 -10.69 -15.36
C GLY A 116 9.76 -9.97 -14.02
N ASP A 117 10.70 -9.03 -13.83
CA ASP A 117 10.76 -8.20 -12.63
C ASP A 117 9.64 -7.14 -12.67
N GLN A 118 8.96 -6.94 -11.54
CA GLN A 118 7.89 -5.94 -11.36
C GLN A 118 6.81 -5.96 -12.46
N VAL A 119 6.43 -7.16 -12.89
CA VAL A 119 5.41 -7.34 -13.93
C VAL A 119 4.10 -6.63 -13.56
N ALA A 120 3.53 -5.91 -14.52
CA ALA A 120 2.26 -5.20 -14.30
C ALA A 120 1.07 -6.18 -14.24
N TYR A 121 0.06 -5.86 -13.43
CA TYR A 121 -1.17 -6.66 -13.28
C TYR A 121 -1.83 -6.99 -14.62
N GLU A 122 -1.97 -5.99 -15.51
CA GLU A 122 -2.55 -6.20 -16.85
C GLU A 122 -1.80 -7.24 -17.68
N THR A 123 -0.47 -7.27 -17.56
CA THR A 123 0.34 -8.27 -18.28
C THR A 123 0.00 -9.68 -17.81
N LEU A 124 -0.15 -9.87 -16.49
CA LEU A 124 -0.56 -11.16 -15.92
C LEU A 124 -1.99 -11.52 -16.30
N VAL A 125 -2.92 -10.54 -16.25
CA VAL A 125 -4.30 -10.77 -16.69
C VAL A 125 -4.34 -11.20 -18.16
N ASN A 126 -3.56 -10.54 -19.02
CA ASN A 126 -3.52 -10.91 -20.44
C ASN A 126 -2.92 -12.32 -20.65
N GLN A 127 -1.78 -12.62 -20.02
CA GLN A 127 -1.05 -13.88 -20.22
C GLN A 127 -1.69 -15.09 -19.53
N ILE A 128 -2.29 -14.88 -18.33
CA ILE A 128 -2.82 -15.98 -17.51
C ILE A 128 -4.34 -16.10 -17.63
N ALA A 129 -5.07 -14.98 -17.57
CA ALA A 129 -6.53 -14.97 -17.63
C ALA A 129 -7.07 -14.76 -19.06
N GLU A 130 -6.20 -14.48 -20.05
CA GLU A 130 -6.55 -14.23 -21.46
C GLU A 130 -7.62 -13.13 -21.61
N LYS A 131 -7.52 -12.09 -20.78
CA LYS A 131 -8.44 -10.95 -20.73
C LYS A 131 -7.70 -9.63 -20.92
N LYS A 132 -8.46 -8.60 -21.30
CA LYS A 132 -7.97 -7.22 -21.38
C LYS A 132 -8.66 -6.38 -20.30
N ILE A 133 -7.90 -5.51 -19.65
CA ILE A 133 -8.40 -4.56 -18.66
C ILE A 133 -8.52 -3.17 -19.30
N ASP A 134 -9.64 -2.49 -19.07
CA ASP A 134 -9.80 -1.06 -19.39
C ASP A 134 -9.21 -0.22 -18.26
N LYS A 135 -8.09 0.44 -18.51
CA LYS A 135 -7.39 1.30 -17.53
C LYS A 135 -7.88 2.75 -17.49
N SER A 136 -8.91 3.10 -18.22
CA SER A 136 -9.38 4.48 -18.33
C SER A 136 -9.76 5.11 -16.98
N SER A 137 -10.06 4.29 -15.97
CA SER A 137 -10.43 4.73 -14.62
C SER A 137 -9.28 4.77 -13.61
N ARG A 138 -8.06 4.28 -13.92
CA ARG A 138 -6.94 4.16 -12.99
C ARG A 138 -6.56 5.47 -12.28
N PHE A 139 -6.57 6.59 -13.00
CA PHE A 139 -6.14 7.90 -12.50
C PHE A 139 -7.32 8.84 -12.25
N THR A 140 -8.50 8.32 -11.98
CA THR A 140 -9.66 9.11 -11.64
C THR A 140 -9.69 9.49 -10.16
N ASP A 141 -10.51 10.46 -9.80
CA ASP A 141 -10.70 10.85 -8.41
C ASP A 141 -11.61 9.81 -7.70
N TRP A 142 -10.99 8.89 -6.98
CA TRP A 142 -11.65 7.83 -6.23
C TRP A 142 -12.36 8.30 -4.96
N SER A 143 -12.16 9.56 -4.56
CA SER A 143 -12.86 10.14 -3.40
C SER A 143 -14.27 10.65 -3.75
N LYS A 144 -14.61 10.80 -5.02
CA LYS A 144 -15.92 11.24 -5.47
C LYS A 144 -16.98 10.16 -5.33
N ARG A 145 -18.22 10.61 -5.04
CA ARG A 145 -19.41 9.75 -4.99
C ARG A 145 -20.54 10.39 -5.77
N PRO A 146 -21.41 9.59 -6.45
CA PRO A 146 -21.28 8.13 -6.61
C PRO A 146 -20.13 7.76 -7.55
N LEU A 147 -19.63 6.52 -7.43
CA LEU A 147 -18.68 5.97 -8.40
C LEU A 147 -19.38 5.75 -9.74
N SER A 148 -18.67 6.00 -10.84
CA SER A 148 -19.15 5.70 -12.18
C SER A 148 -19.12 4.19 -12.47
N ASP A 149 -19.96 3.73 -13.41
CA ASP A 149 -19.96 2.33 -13.86
C ASP A 149 -18.59 1.86 -14.35
N LYS A 150 -17.80 2.76 -14.96
CA LYS A 150 -16.44 2.46 -15.40
C LYS A 150 -15.50 2.22 -14.23
N GLN A 151 -15.57 3.02 -13.16
CA GLN A 151 -14.79 2.82 -11.93
C GLN A 151 -15.20 1.51 -11.25
N ILE A 152 -16.50 1.24 -11.14
CA ILE A 152 -17.01 -0.01 -10.55
C ILE A 152 -16.49 -1.22 -11.32
N ASN A 153 -16.59 -1.22 -12.65
CA ASN A 153 -16.14 -2.32 -13.48
C ASN A 153 -14.61 -2.50 -13.40
N TYR A 154 -13.85 -1.41 -13.41
CA TYR A 154 -12.39 -1.45 -13.24
C TYR A 154 -12.02 -2.10 -11.90
N ALA A 155 -12.54 -1.58 -10.80
CA ALA A 155 -12.27 -2.09 -9.45
C ALA A 155 -12.62 -3.57 -9.27
N LEU A 156 -13.68 -4.06 -9.91
CA LEU A 156 -14.06 -5.47 -9.88
C LEU A 156 -13.06 -6.37 -10.62
N THR A 157 -12.50 -5.89 -11.74
CA THR A 157 -11.52 -6.68 -12.50
C THR A 157 -10.24 -6.90 -11.72
N ASP A 158 -9.86 -5.95 -10.84
CA ASP A 158 -8.62 -6.02 -10.08
C ASP A 158 -8.62 -7.16 -9.05
N VAL A 159 -9.76 -7.60 -8.54
CA VAL A 159 -9.83 -8.73 -7.61
C VAL A 159 -10.37 -10.02 -8.23
N THR A 160 -11.17 -9.93 -9.28
CA THR A 160 -11.76 -11.14 -9.89
C THR A 160 -10.75 -11.93 -10.73
N TYR A 161 -9.92 -11.29 -11.53
CA TYR A 161 -8.86 -11.97 -12.26
C TYR A 161 -7.67 -12.34 -11.37
N LEU A 162 -7.48 -11.62 -10.26
CA LEU A 162 -6.42 -11.92 -9.31
C LEU A 162 -6.55 -13.34 -8.72
N ARG A 163 -7.77 -13.87 -8.60
CA ARG A 163 -8.01 -15.27 -8.19
C ARG A 163 -7.37 -16.26 -9.16
N THR A 164 -7.63 -16.09 -10.46
CA THR A 164 -7.08 -16.96 -11.51
C THR A 164 -5.55 -16.86 -11.56
N ILE A 165 -5.01 -15.64 -11.42
CA ILE A 165 -3.57 -15.41 -11.40
C ILE A 165 -2.93 -16.09 -10.18
N TYR A 166 -3.53 -15.93 -9.00
CA TYR A 166 -3.03 -16.57 -7.78
C TYR A 166 -2.98 -18.09 -7.90
N GLU A 167 -4.07 -18.73 -8.31
CA GLU A 167 -4.12 -20.18 -8.44
C GLU A 167 -3.05 -20.69 -9.40
N LYS A 168 -2.90 -20.07 -10.57
CA LYS A 168 -1.87 -20.43 -11.55
C LYS A 168 -0.45 -20.28 -11.00
N LEU A 169 -0.13 -19.13 -10.40
CA LEU A 169 1.21 -18.87 -9.85
C LEU A 169 1.54 -19.77 -8.66
N LYS A 170 0.57 -20.05 -7.79
CA LYS A 170 0.70 -21.01 -6.70
C LYS A 170 1.07 -22.40 -7.20
N ASP A 171 0.39 -22.89 -8.23
CA ASP A 171 0.69 -24.19 -8.82
C ASP A 171 2.08 -24.23 -9.47
N GLU A 172 2.48 -23.18 -10.17
CA GLU A 172 3.81 -23.07 -10.77
C GLU A 172 4.94 -23.05 -9.72
N ILE A 173 4.76 -22.30 -8.63
CA ILE A 173 5.73 -22.26 -7.52
C ILE A 173 5.87 -23.64 -6.88
N ASN A 174 4.74 -24.30 -6.59
CA ASN A 174 4.76 -25.63 -5.97
C ASN A 174 5.46 -26.67 -6.86
N ASN A 175 5.26 -26.60 -8.18
CA ASN A 175 5.85 -27.52 -9.14
C ASN A 175 7.34 -27.25 -9.42
N SER A 176 7.82 -26.02 -9.17
CA SER A 176 9.18 -25.58 -9.51
C SER A 176 10.20 -25.64 -8.37
N ASN A 177 9.81 -26.07 -7.16
CA ASN A 177 10.62 -26.05 -5.94
C ASN A 177 11.21 -24.67 -5.60
N ARG A 178 10.56 -23.57 -6.03
CA ARG A 178 11.03 -22.19 -5.80
C ARG A 178 10.37 -21.50 -4.59
N LEU A 179 9.70 -22.26 -3.75
CA LEU A 179 8.99 -21.71 -2.58
C LEU A 179 9.90 -20.93 -1.61
N SER A 180 11.16 -21.35 -1.47
CA SER A 180 12.13 -20.64 -0.62
C SER A 180 12.44 -19.23 -1.13
N TRP A 181 12.54 -19.02 -2.43
CA TRP A 181 12.81 -17.71 -3.04
C TRP A 181 11.68 -16.71 -2.79
N VAL A 182 10.45 -17.19 -2.95
CA VAL A 182 9.25 -16.38 -2.67
C VAL A 182 9.17 -15.99 -1.19
N LYS A 183 9.63 -16.88 -0.28
CA LYS A 183 9.56 -16.65 1.15
C LYS A 183 10.42 -15.46 1.60
N GLU A 184 11.63 -15.32 1.08
CA GLU A 184 12.55 -14.22 1.41
C GLU A 184 11.92 -12.86 1.04
N GLU A 185 11.35 -12.75 -0.16
CA GLU A 185 10.69 -11.54 -0.63
C GLU A 185 9.43 -11.22 0.19
N PHE A 186 8.63 -12.22 0.54
CA PHE A 186 7.47 -12.03 1.40
C PHE A 186 7.83 -11.59 2.82
N ASP A 187 8.98 -12.02 3.35
CA ASP A 187 9.44 -11.62 4.68
C ASP A 187 9.76 -10.10 4.73
N ILE A 188 10.17 -9.50 3.62
CA ILE A 188 10.32 -8.05 3.50
C ILE A 188 8.96 -7.36 3.61
N LEU A 189 7.93 -7.86 2.91
CA LEU A 189 6.57 -7.31 2.99
C LEU A 189 5.93 -7.48 4.37
N LYS A 190 6.31 -8.53 5.12
CA LYS A 190 5.78 -8.79 6.47
C LYS A 190 6.50 -7.99 7.57
N ASN A 191 7.54 -7.23 7.24
CA ASN A 191 8.29 -6.46 8.22
C ASN A 191 7.62 -5.09 8.47
N PRO A 192 7.11 -4.82 9.69
CA PRO A 192 6.48 -3.55 10.02
C PRO A 192 7.39 -2.33 9.78
N LYS A 193 8.71 -2.48 9.89
CA LYS A 193 9.67 -1.41 9.60
C LYS A 193 9.63 -0.92 8.15
N THR A 194 9.11 -1.74 7.23
CA THR A 194 8.92 -1.36 5.82
C THR A 194 7.88 -0.24 5.66
N TYR A 195 6.93 -0.14 6.59
CA TYR A 195 5.76 0.75 6.54
C TYR A 195 5.84 1.91 7.52
N SER A 196 6.71 1.84 8.52
CA SER A 196 6.97 2.93 9.45
C SER A 196 8.10 3.82 8.93
N THR A 197 7.92 5.14 8.99
CA THR A 197 9.02 6.09 8.78
C THR A 197 9.44 6.62 10.14
N ASP A 198 10.63 6.22 10.59
CA ASP A 198 11.27 6.79 11.76
C ASP A 198 11.67 8.23 11.42
N PRO A 199 11.19 9.24 12.17
CA PRO A 199 11.58 10.64 11.97
C PRO A 199 13.10 10.86 12.01
N ASP A 200 13.83 10.16 12.86
CA ASP A 200 15.28 10.32 13.02
C ASP A 200 16.05 9.71 11.83
N GLU A 201 15.42 8.85 11.04
CA GLU A 201 15.99 8.26 9.83
C GLU A 201 15.54 8.99 8.54
N SER A 202 14.63 9.96 8.66
CA SER A 202 13.99 10.65 7.51
C SER A 202 15.00 11.41 6.63
N TRP A 203 16.08 11.91 7.24
CA TRP A 203 17.17 12.61 6.56
C TRP A 203 17.86 11.78 5.47
N LYS A 204 17.85 10.45 5.58
CA LYS A 204 18.45 9.54 4.60
C LYS A 204 17.77 9.61 3.22
N LYS A 205 16.56 10.13 3.16
CA LYS A 205 15.79 10.35 1.92
C LYS A 205 16.22 11.63 1.19
N ILE A 206 16.97 12.54 1.85
CA ILE A 206 17.44 13.80 1.27
C ILE A 206 18.77 13.56 0.56
N ARG A 207 18.86 13.95 -0.71
CA ARG A 207 20.10 13.83 -1.49
C ARG A 207 21.09 14.92 -1.09
N LEU A 208 22.07 14.57 -0.25
CA LEU A 208 23.10 15.49 0.24
C LEU A 208 24.33 15.50 -0.68
N ARG A 209 24.81 16.71 -1.01
CA ARG A 209 26.09 16.93 -1.73
C ARG A 209 27.26 17.11 -0.77
N ARG A 210 27.01 17.55 0.44
CA ARG A 210 27.96 17.82 1.51
C ARG A 210 27.72 16.85 2.67
N LYS A 211 28.78 16.34 3.33
CA LYS A 211 28.68 15.30 4.36
C LYS A 211 29.52 15.60 5.62
N ASP A 212 29.90 16.86 5.84
CA ASP A 212 30.58 17.22 7.10
C ASP A 212 29.63 17.02 8.31
N GLN A 213 30.24 16.72 9.46
CA GLN A 213 29.49 16.29 10.65
C GLN A 213 28.47 17.31 11.15
N ASN A 214 28.84 18.60 11.18
CA ASN A 214 27.94 19.65 11.66
C ASN A 214 26.75 19.85 10.71
N PHE A 215 27.01 19.90 9.42
CA PHE A 215 25.95 19.99 8.40
C PHE A 215 24.97 18.82 8.50
N VAL A 216 25.47 17.58 8.56
CA VAL A 216 24.63 16.38 8.70
C VAL A 216 23.82 16.38 10.01
N LYS A 217 24.41 16.87 11.13
CA LYS A 217 23.70 16.99 12.41
C LYS A 217 22.50 17.92 12.30
N ILE A 218 22.66 19.07 11.66
CA ILE A 218 21.57 20.05 11.44
C ILE A 218 20.50 19.45 10.51
N ILE A 219 20.91 18.84 9.41
CA ILE A 219 19.98 18.14 8.47
C ILE A 219 19.14 17.11 9.22
N LYS A 220 19.75 16.28 10.07
CA LYS A 220 19.03 15.27 10.87
C LYS A 220 17.97 15.91 11.75
N SER A 221 18.33 16.96 12.50
CA SER A 221 17.41 17.64 13.40
C SER A 221 16.22 18.26 12.67
N ILE A 222 16.45 18.99 11.56
CA ILE A 222 15.39 19.63 10.79
C ILE A 222 14.53 18.59 10.08
N SER A 223 15.13 17.53 9.55
CA SER A 223 14.39 16.45 8.88
C SER A 223 13.50 15.69 9.86
N SER A 224 14.00 15.40 11.08
CA SER A 224 13.20 14.76 12.12
C SER A 224 12.02 15.66 12.54
N PHE A 225 12.24 16.95 12.73
CA PHE A 225 11.17 17.91 12.97
C PHE A 225 10.12 17.92 11.84
N ARG A 226 10.58 18.04 10.57
CA ARG A 226 9.69 18.01 9.40
C ARG A 226 8.85 16.74 9.35
N GLU A 227 9.46 15.60 9.59
CA GLU A 227 8.76 14.32 9.56
C GLU A 227 7.69 14.22 10.64
N ASN A 228 8.02 14.62 11.89
CA ASN A 228 7.07 14.66 12.99
C ASN A 228 5.88 15.58 12.70
N GLU A 229 6.15 16.80 12.20
CA GLU A 229 5.08 17.76 11.84
C GLU A 229 4.23 17.26 10.67
N ALA A 230 4.83 16.64 9.65
CA ALA A 230 4.10 16.06 8.53
C ALA A 230 3.16 14.94 8.97
N GLN A 231 3.63 14.03 9.82
CA GLN A 231 2.82 12.94 10.38
C GLN A 231 1.71 13.49 11.30
N LYS A 232 2.03 14.42 12.19
CA LYS A 232 1.08 15.00 13.14
C LYS A 232 -0.05 15.77 12.46
N ARG A 233 0.26 16.52 11.40
CA ARG A 233 -0.70 17.37 10.68
C ARG A 233 -1.35 16.64 9.50
N ASP A 234 -0.93 15.42 9.21
CA ASP A 234 -1.32 14.67 8.01
C ASP A 234 -1.12 15.48 6.71
N LEU A 235 0.04 16.15 6.58
CA LEU A 235 0.40 16.96 5.42
C LEU A 235 1.62 16.38 4.70
N PRO A 236 1.69 16.50 3.37
CA PRO A 236 2.89 16.12 2.62
C PRO A 236 4.13 16.82 3.17
N ARG A 237 5.27 16.13 3.24
CA ARG A 237 6.55 16.66 3.76
C ARG A 237 6.93 18.00 3.15
N GLY A 238 6.74 18.15 1.84
CA GLY A 238 7.05 19.38 1.10
C GLY A 238 6.12 20.57 1.43
N HIS A 239 4.99 20.34 2.12
CA HIS A 239 4.13 21.41 2.64
C HIS A 239 4.60 21.93 4.00
N ILE A 240 5.44 21.16 4.70
CA ILE A 240 6.09 21.61 5.94
C ILE A 240 7.41 22.32 5.60
N LEU A 241 8.32 21.62 4.91
CA LEU A 241 9.60 22.15 4.40
C LEU A 241 10.04 21.32 3.21
N LYS A 242 10.50 21.97 2.15
CA LYS A 242 11.12 21.29 1.00
C LYS A 242 12.54 20.85 1.31
N ASP A 243 13.07 19.87 0.57
CA ASP A 243 14.44 19.38 0.76
C ASP A 243 15.48 20.50 0.56
N GLU A 244 15.24 21.37 -0.44
CA GLU A 244 16.10 22.52 -0.74
C GLU A 244 16.14 23.52 0.44
N GLU A 245 15.01 23.77 1.09
CA GLU A 245 14.91 24.68 2.24
C GLU A 245 15.68 24.11 3.45
N ILE A 246 15.57 22.80 3.70
CA ILE A 246 16.34 22.13 4.76
C ILE A 246 17.85 22.28 4.51
N ILE A 247 18.29 22.02 3.27
CA ILE A 247 19.69 22.13 2.86
C ILE A 247 20.18 23.58 3.00
N GLN A 248 19.36 24.55 2.62
CA GLN A 248 19.69 25.98 2.74
C GLN A 248 19.85 26.41 4.19
N ILE A 249 18.90 26.06 5.07
CA ILE A 249 18.97 26.37 6.51
C ILE A 249 20.24 25.76 7.13
N ALA A 250 20.52 24.50 6.83
CA ALA A 250 21.70 23.82 7.35
C ALA A 250 23.01 24.48 6.86
N SER A 251 23.06 24.93 5.61
CA SER A 251 24.22 25.61 5.03
C SER A 251 24.47 26.96 5.68
N GLN A 252 23.42 27.77 5.91
CA GLN A 252 23.52 29.07 6.57
C GLN A 252 23.95 28.93 8.04
N SER A 253 23.36 27.99 8.76
CA SER A 253 23.73 27.73 10.17
C SER A 253 25.20 27.31 10.32
N CYS A 254 25.74 26.52 9.38
CA CYS A 254 27.18 26.18 9.38
C CYS A 254 28.09 27.38 9.16
N LEU A 255 27.68 28.36 8.36
CA LEU A 255 28.48 29.58 8.10
C LEU A 255 28.54 30.48 9.34
N LEU A 256 27.46 30.62 10.08
CA LEU A 256 27.42 31.42 11.33
C LEU A 256 28.37 30.85 12.39
N TYR A 257 28.41 29.51 12.54
CA TYR A 257 29.34 28.86 13.50
C TYR A 257 30.82 28.96 13.10
N THR A 258 31.13 29.15 11.82
CA THR A 258 32.53 29.36 11.39
C THR A 258 33.01 30.79 11.48
N SER A 259 32.08 31.78 11.45
CA SER A 259 32.44 33.19 11.68
C SER A 259 32.72 33.48 13.17
N ASP A 260 31.91 32.95 14.07
CA ASP A 260 32.10 33.14 15.53
C ASP A 260 33.37 32.46 16.07
N ALA A 261 33.83 31.36 15.41
CA ALA A 261 35.07 30.68 15.78
C ALA A 261 36.35 31.33 15.18
N ALA A 262 36.20 32.34 14.32
CA ALA A 262 37.33 33.09 13.75
C ALA A 262 37.60 34.42 14.49
N ASP A 263 36.70 34.83 15.41
CA ASP A 263 36.79 36.03 16.19
C ASP A 263 37.25 35.80 17.66
N GLU A 264 37.57 34.54 18.03
CA GLU A 264 38.27 34.16 19.27
C GLU A 264 39.76 33.77 18.94
#